data_adb503518fd54c08884be2186b4db94e
#
_entry.id   adb503518fd54c08884be2186b4db94e
#
_cell.length_a   1.000
_cell.length_b   1.000
_cell.length_c   1.000
_cell.angle_alpha   90.00
_cell.angle_beta   90.00
_cell.angle_gamma   90.00
#
_symmetry.space_group_name_H-M   'P 1'
#
loop_
_entity.id
_entity.type
_entity.pdbx_description
1 polymer ?
#
loop_
_entity_poly.entity_id
_entity_poly.type
_entity_poly.pdbx_seq_one_letter_code
_entity_poly.pdbx_strand_id
1 'polypeptide(L)'
;MCGIVGYAGSKQAAPILLDGLSRLEYRGYDSAGLCVFSEGELKLAKSKGRLAVLRTKTENGATLPGYLGIGHTRWATHGAPSDENAHPQMSTNGSICIVHNGIIENFLPLKEFLLKQGKTFRSETDTEVIANLLEYYYEQENDLMKAVRLTLGRIEGSYALGILCADRPDSMIAVKKDSPLIFGFGEGENFIASDVPAILPYTRSVVYLNDGDMVVFTKNAAQFYDANGTPVRKAPEHIEWEMSAAQKGGYPHFMLKEIYDQPKALRDTINPRIRNGRVVLDDVKLDEGYLRGLRRIYMVACGSASYVGNHAKYILERTTRIQVEPVLASEFRYSEPVLGDDTLVIIISQSGETADTLAALREANARGARTLAIVNVVGSAISKAAHDVIYTCAGPEIAVATTKAYSTQLAVIYLLAMYIGEKLGTLAPECYAAMLEGLQRLPDQVAQILVPENLAKIEEAAEAFSHNHDVFFIGRNLDSATCLEGSLKLKEIAYVHSEAYPAGELKHGPISLIEEETLVVALATVEKLFDKTMANVREVKARGAHVLGVTTEDFAGEIEKYADRSLIVPKTHPLLQPSLTVIPLQAFAYYIALARGCDVDMPRNLAKSVTVE
;
A
#
# COMPACT_ATOMS: atom_id res chain seq x y z
N MET A 1 -7.58 5.52 -2.94
CA MET A 1 -8.04 4.53 -3.95
C MET A 1 -9.48 4.18 -3.73
N CYS A 2 -10.19 3.79 -4.79
CA CYS A 2 -11.60 3.42 -4.76
C CYS A 2 -11.76 1.89 -4.70
N GLY A 3 -12.92 1.41 -4.25
CA GLY A 3 -13.29 -0.01 -4.26
C GLY A 3 -14.33 -0.29 -5.33
N ILE A 4 -14.07 -1.28 -6.20
CA ILE A 4 -15.04 -1.80 -7.17
C ILE A 4 -15.48 -3.19 -6.77
N VAL A 5 -16.78 -3.47 -6.86
CA VAL A 5 -17.35 -4.81 -6.83
C VAL A 5 -18.42 -4.92 -7.90
N GLY A 6 -18.40 -5.98 -8.69
CA GLY A 6 -19.47 -6.33 -9.63
C GLY A 6 -19.91 -7.77 -9.41
N TYR A 7 -21.17 -8.02 -9.63
CA TYR A 7 -21.80 -9.31 -9.41
C TYR A 7 -22.77 -9.67 -10.53
N ALA A 8 -22.68 -10.88 -11.04
CA ALA A 8 -23.66 -11.50 -11.92
C ALA A 8 -23.96 -12.91 -11.38
N GLY A 9 -25.18 -13.16 -10.92
CA GLY A 9 -25.47 -14.44 -10.28
C GLY A 9 -26.95 -14.76 -10.16
N SER A 10 -27.30 -15.62 -9.21
CA SER A 10 -28.67 -16.06 -8.92
C SER A 10 -29.20 -15.53 -7.59
N LYS A 11 -28.36 -14.83 -6.80
CA LYS A 11 -28.75 -14.18 -5.53
C LYS A 11 -28.99 -12.69 -5.76
N GLN A 12 -29.65 -12.01 -4.82
CA GLN A 12 -29.80 -10.56 -4.85
C GLN A 12 -28.44 -9.87 -4.88
N ALA A 13 -28.19 -9.02 -5.89
CA ALA A 13 -26.90 -8.38 -6.13
C ALA A 13 -26.55 -7.36 -5.05
N ALA A 14 -27.50 -6.49 -4.67
CA ALA A 14 -27.21 -5.36 -3.79
C ALA A 14 -26.63 -5.77 -2.42
N PRO A 15 -27.15 -6.79 -1.69
CA PRO A 15 -26.51 -7.26 -0.45
C PRO A 15 -25.09 -7.78 -0.64
N ILE A 16 -24.81 -8.50 -1.73
CA ILE A 16 -23.47 -9.02 -2.06
C ILE A 16 -22.50 -7.89 -2.36
N LEU A 17 -22.95 -6.90 -3.14
CA LEU A 17 -22.16 -5.70 -3.45
C LEU A 17 -21.83 -4.92 -2.17
N LEU A 18 -22.82 -4.72 -1.29
CA LEU A 18 -22.59 -4.04 0.00
C LEU A 18 -21.64 -4.81 0.91
N ASP A 19 -21.71 -6.14 0.94
CA ASP A 19 -20.75 -6.95 1.69
C ASP A 19 -19.34 -6.83 1.12
N GLY A 20 -19.18 -6.98 -0.19
CA GLY A 20 -17.89 -6.82 -0.87
C GLY A 20 -17.29 -5.42 -0.69
N LEU A 21 -18.10 -4.37 -0.83
CA LEU A 21 -17.66 -2.99 -0.62
C LEU A 21 -17.24 -2.72 0.82
N SER A 22 -17.89 -3.35 1.82
CA SER A 22 -17.48 -3.18 3.22
C SER A 22 -16.07 -3.70 3.50
N ARG A 23 -15.61 -4.66 2.71
CA ARG A 23 -14.26 -5.21 2.76
C ARG A 23 -13.25 -4.38 1.97
N LEU A 24 -13.71 -3.40 1.19
CA LEU A 24 -12.90 -2.46 0.42
C LEU A 24 -12.97 -1.02 0.95
N GLU A 25 -13.70 -0.78 2.04
CA GLU A 25 -13.89 0.58 2.57
C GLU A 25 -12.56 1.25 2.99
N TYR A 26 -11.55 0.46 3.36
CA TYR A 26 -10.19 0.95 3.60
C TYR A 26 -9.52 1.59 2.36
N ARG A 27 -10.06 1.34 1.16
CA ARG A 27 -9.58 1.94 -0.10
C ARG A 27 -10.22 3.29 -0.40
N GLY A 28 -11.46 3.53 0.05
CA GLY A 28 -12.18 4.79 -0.17
C GLY A 28 -13.45 4.83 0.65
N TYR A 29 -13.75 5.97 1.24
CA TYR A 29 -14.86 6.14 2.20
C TYR A 29 -15.53 7.52 2.11
N ASP A 30 -15.25 8.30 1.05
CA ASP A 30 -15.80 9.66 0.86
C ASP A 30 -17.24 9.63 0.35
N SER A 31 -17.55 8.63 -0.44
CA SER A 31 -18.89 8.36 -0.95
C SER A 31 -19.02 6.91 -1.43
N ALA A 32 -20.22 6.40 -1.55
CA ALA A 32 -20.50 5.06 -2.04
C ALA A 32 -21.75 5.02 -2.90
N GLY A 33 -21.86 4.01 -3.75
CA GLY A 33 -23.07 3.79 -4.53
C GLY A 33 -23.15 2.42 -5.20
N LEU A 34 -24.35 2.07 -5.61
CA LEU A 34 -24.71 0.83 -6.29
C LEU A 34 -25.53 1.14 -7.53
N CYS A 35 -25.35 0.33 -8.57
CA CYS A 35 -26.29 0.23 -9.68
C CYS A 35 -26.66 -1.24 -9.87
N VAL A 36 -27.96 -1.54 -9.94
CA VAL A 36 -28.50 -2.88 -10.12
C VAL A 36 -29.46 -2.88 -11.29
N PHE A 37 -29.37 -3.89 -12.16
CA PHE A 37 -30.37 -4.12 -13.19
C PHE A 37 -31.63 -4.73 -12.54
N SER A 38 -32.73 -4.02 -12.63
CA SER A 38 -34.00 -4.35 -11.98
C SER A 38 -35.18 -3.94 -12.84
N GLU A 39 -36.13 -4.85 -13.05
CA GLU A 39 -37.40 -4.56 -13.74
C GLU A 39 -37.25 -3.91 -15.14
N GLY A 40 -36.16 -4.26 -15.85
CA GLY A 40 -35.92 -3.77 -17.19
C GLY A 40 -35.10 -2.48 -17.29
N GLU A 41 -34.63 -1.93 -16.17
CA GLU A 41 -33.87 -0.68 -16.10
C GLU A 41 -32.68 -0.76 -15.12
N LEU A 42 -31.76 0.19 -15.24
CA LEU A 42 -30.62 0.36 -14.32
C LEU A 42 -31.03 1.27 -13.15
N LYS A 43 -31.21 0.69 -11.95
CA LYS A 43 -31.56 1.42 -10.71
C LYS A 43 -30.30 1.81 -9.94
N LEU A 44 -30.16 3.10 -9.65
CA LEU A 44 -28.98 3.72 -9.04
C LEU A 44 -29.29 4.21 -7.62
N ALA A 45 -28.43 3.90 -6.64
CA ALA A 45 -28.43 4.51 -5.32
C ALA A 45 -27.02 4.98 -4.97
N LYS A 46 -26.89 6.25 -4.54
CA LYS A 46 -25.61 6.88 -4.18
C LYS A 46 -25.74 7.65 -2.88
N SER A 47 -24.65 7.77 -2.13
CA SER A 47 -24.59 8.60 -0.93
C SER A 47 -23.17 9.14 -0.70
N LYS A 48 -23.09 10.38 -0.25
CA LYS A 48 -21.89 10.95 0.36
C LYS A 48 -21.65 10.27 1.72
N GLY A 49 -20.38 10.09 2.09
CA GLY A 49 -19.97 9.53 3.37
C GLY A 49 -19.72 8.03 3.30
N ARG A 50 -19.50 7.43 4.47
CA ARG A 50 -19.16 6.02 4.63
C ARG A 50 -20.26 5.08 4.10
N LEU A 51 -19.89 3.86 3.78
CA LEU A 51 -20.80 2.82 3.25
C LEU A 51 -22.03 2.57 4.14
N ALA A 52 -21.92 2.80 5.45
CA ALA A 52 -23.03 2.68 6.39
C ALA A 52 -24.22 3.59 6.02
N VAL A 53 -23.97 4.78 5.45
CA VAL A 53 -25.03 5.70 4.99
C VAL A 53 -25.78 5.07 3.82
N LEU A 54 -25.05 4.51 2.84
CA LEU A 54 -25.66 3.83 1.69
C LEU A 54 -26.44 2.58 2.13
N ARG A 55 -25.91 1.80 3.09
CA ARG A 55 -26.62 0.65 3.68
C ARG A 55 -27.97 1.04 4.26
N THR A 56 -28.01 2.12 5.03
CA THR A 56 -29.26 2.65 5.60
C THR A 56 -30.20 3.12 4.50
N LYS A 57 -29.71 3.91 3.53
CA LYS A 57 -30.49 4.45 2.41
C LYS A 57 -31.13 3.37 1.53
N THR A 58 -30.47 2.21 1.41
CA THR A 58 -30.92 1.08 0.59
C THR A 58 -31.57 -0.04 1.40
N GLU A 59 -31.82 0.16 2.70
CA GLU A 59 -32.33 -0.89 3.60
C GLU A 59 -31.51 -2.20 3.48
N ASN A 60 -30.17 -2.07 3.56
CA ASN A 60 -29.22 -3.16 3.30
C ASN A 60 -29.36 -3.81 1.90
N GLY A 61 -29.78 -3.03 0.89
CA GLY A 61 -29.95 -3.46 -0.49
C GLY A 61 -31.35 -3.94 -0.84
N ALA A 62 -32.29 -4.00 0.10
CA ALA A 62 -33.65 -4.49 -0.14
C ALA A 62 -34.43 -3.62 -1.14
N THR A 63 -34.13 -2.32 -1.23
CA THR A 63 -34.78 -1.39 -2.17
C THR A 63 -34.27 -1.50 -3.61
N LEU A 64 -33.25 -2.32 -3.85
CA LEU A 64 -32.61 -2.54 -5.16
C LEU A 64 -32.63 -4.03 -5.53
N PRO A 65 -33.80 -4.61 -5.80
CA PRO A 65 -33.89 -6.00 -6.21
C PRO A 65 -33.25 -6.22 -7.59
N GLY A 66 -32.55 -7.36 -7.78
CA GLY A 66 -31.92 -7.73 -9.04
C GLY A 66 -30.74 -8.66 -8.84
N TYR A 67 -30.26 -9.25 -9.94
CA TYR A 67 -29.26 -10.32 -9.94
C TYR A 67 -27.95 -9.93 -10.65
N LEU A 68 -27.91 -8.75 -11.25
CA LEU A 68 -26.77 -8.16 -11.93
C LEU A 68 -26.56 -6.75 -11.39
N GLY A 69 -25.33 -6.42 -10.97
CA GLY A 69 -25.08 -5.08 -10.44
C GLY A 69 -23.60 -4.77 -10.25
N ILE A 70 -23.32 -3.48 -10.11
CA ILE A 70 -21.99 -2.92 -9.79
C ILE A 70 -22.08 -2.00 -8.58
N GLY A 71 -21.02 -1.95 -7.81
CA GLY A 71 -20.93 -1.09 -6.65
C GLY A 71 -19.53 -0.48 -6.51
N HIS A 72 -19.47 0.65 -5.80
CA HIS A 72 -18.27 1.44 -5.67
C HIS A 72 -18.18 2.14 -4.32
N THR A 73 -16.96 2.19 -3.75
CA THR A 73 -16.59 3.12 -2.68
C THR A 73 -15.54 4.07 -3.21
N ARG A 74 -15.78 5.38 -3.07
CA ARG A 74 -14.99 6.42 -3.72
C ARG A 74 -14.00 7.08 -2.77
N TRP A 75 -12.80 7.29 -3.29
CA TRP A 75 -11.83 8.27 -2.84
C TRP A 75 -11.83 9.40 -3.89
N ALA A 76 -12.19 10.60 -3.48
CA ALA A 76 -12.40 11.72 -4.43
C ALA A 76 -11.08 12.20 -5.04
N THR A 77 -11.02 12.22 -6.37
CA THR A 77 -9.95 12.83 -7.19
C THR A 77 -10.50 14.02 -7.97
N HIS A 78 -11.57 13.83 -8.73
CA HIS A 78 -12.26 14.86 -9.52
C HIS A 78 -13.67 15.10 -8.98
N GLY A 79 -13.96 16.34 -8.59
CA GLY A 79 -15.21 16.73 -7.94
C GLY A 79 -15.28 16.39 -6.46
N ALA A 80 -15.75 17.32 -5.64
CA ALA A 80 -15.89 17.16 -4.19
C ALA A 80 -16.80 15.97 -3.81
N PRO A 81 -16.64 15.36 -2.61
CA PRO A 81 -17.56 14.32 -2.15
C PRO A 81 -19.01 14.81 -2.06
N SER A 82 -19.87 14.24 -2.90
CA SER A 82 -21.32 14.52 -2.96
C SER A 82 -22.06 13.29 -3.46
N ASP A 83 -23.40 13.27 -3.37
CA ASP A 83 -24.22 12.22 -3.95
C ASP A 83 -24.08 12.18 -5.48
N GLU A 84 -23.98 13.33 -6.15
CA GLU A 84 -23.83 13.44 -7.60
C GLU A 84 -22.49 12.90 -8.07
N ASN A 85 -21.41 13.24 -7.36
CA ASN A 85 -20.05 12.84 -7.70
C ASN A 85 -19.69 11.42 -7.22
N ALA A 86 -20.55 10.76 -6.42
CA ALA A 86 -20.39 9.36 -6.07
C ALA A 86 -20.54 8.47 -7.32
N HIS A 87 -19.77 7.37 -7.38
CA HIS A 87 -19.98 6.31 -8.39
C HIS A 87 -21.04 5.30 -7.93
N PRO A 88 -21.70 4.60 -8.84
CA PRO A 88 -21.55 4.58 -10.31
C PRO A 88 -22.04 5.88 -10.98
N GLN A 89 -21.50 6.15 -12.20
CA GLN A 89 -21.97 7.22 -13.07
C GLN A 89 -22.80 6.66 -14.24
N MET A 90 -23.86 7.38 -14.58
CA MET A 90 -24.81 6.97 -15.61
C MET A 90 -24.70 7.90 -16.82
N SER A 91 -24.86 7.38 -18.01
CA SER A 91 -24.92 8.15 -19.25
C SER A 91 -26.17 9.03 -19.35
N THR A 92 -26.19 9.94 -20.31
CA THR A 92 -27.27 10.93 -20.50
C THR A 92 -28.65 10.29 -20.64
N ASN A 93 -28.79 9.23 -21.44
CA ASN A 93 -30.07 8.54 -21.66
C ASN A 93 -30.35 7.42 -20.62
N GLY A 94 -29.40 7.13 -19.72
CA GLY A 94 -29.54 6.11 -18.70
C GLY A 94 -29.32 4.67 -19.16
N SER A 95 -28.86 4.45 -20.40
CA SER A 95 -28.64 3.10 -20.94
C SER A 95 -27.32 2.46 -20.48
N ILE A 96 -26.33 3.27 -20.06
CA ILE A 96 -25.00 2.82 -19.63
C ILE A 96 -24.74 3.29 -18.21
N CYS A 97 -24.26 2.39 -17.37
CA CYS A 97 -23.83 2.71 -16.00
C CYS A 97 -22.43 2.15 -15.74
N ILE A 98 -21.54 2.98 -15.18
CA ILE A 98 -20.11 2.66 -15.05
C ILE A 98 -19.60 2.93 -13.63
N VAL A 99 -18.79 2.01 -13.11
CA VAL A 99 -17.84 2.25 -12.01
C VAL A 99 -16.44 2.36 -12.55
N HIS A 100 -15.62 3.25 -11.96
CA HIS A 100 -14.28 3.55 -12.43
C HIS A 100 -13.33 3.78 -11.27
N ASN A 101 -12.19 3.11 -11.31
CA ASN A 101 -10.99 3.42 -10.53
C ASN A 101 -9.91 3.90 -11.50
N GLY A 102 -9.30 5.03 -11.24
CA GLY A 102 -8.29 5.63 -12.09
C GLY A 102 -8.52 7.12 -12.32
N ILE A 103 -7.82 7.68 -13.30
CA ILE A 103 -7.96 9.06 -13.76
C ILE A 103 -7.93 9.07 -15.28
N ILE A 104 -8.87 9.78 -15.90
CA ILE A 104 -8.90 10.05 -17.33
C ILE A 104 -8.30 11.44 -17.58
N GLU A 105 -7.06 11.47 -18.02
CA GLU A 105 -6.26 12.69 -18.15
C GLU A 105 -6.84 13.65 -19.20
N ASN A 106 -7.37 13.12 -20.29
CA ASN A 106 -7.97 13.90 -21.37
C ASN A 106 -9.49 14.11 -21.24
N PHE A 107 -10.04 14.05 -20.01
CA PHE A 107 -11.49 14.13 -19.82
C PHE A 107 -12.10 15.47 -20.24
N LEU A 108 -11.39 16.60 -20.08
CA LEU A 108 -11.91 17.94 -20.43
C LEU A 108 -12.16 18.09 -21.94
N PRO A 109 -11.20 17.80 -22.86
CA PRO A 109 -11.48 17.80 -24.29
C PRO A 109 -12.59 16.84 -24.71
N LEU A 110 -12.68 15.67 -24.08
CA LEU A 110 -13.75 14.70 -24.36
C LEU A 110 -15.13 15.22 -23.89
N LYS A 111 -15.19 15.88 -22.72
CA LYS A 111 -16.40 16.51 -22.20
C LYS A 111 -16.91 17.61 -23.14
N GLU A 112 -16.01 18.47 -23.61
CA GLU A 112 -16.36 19.54 -24.59
C GLU A 112 -16.88 18.96 -25.90
N PHE A 113 -16.26 17.87 -26.39
CA PHE A 113 -16.73 17.16 -27.57
C PHE A 113 -18.16 16.64 -27.35
N LEU A 114 -18.42 15.94 -26.23
CA LEU A 114 -19.70 15.33 -25.92
C LEU A 114 -20.82 16.37 -25.71
N LEU A 115 -20.51 17.51 -25.09
CA LEU A 115 -21.45 18.64 -25.01
C LEU A 115 -21.91 19.14 -26.39
N LYS A 116 -20.98 19.22 -27.37
CA LYS A 116 -21.31 19.55 -28.76
C LYS A 116 -22.16 18.49 -29.46
N GLN A 117 -22.11 17.24 -28.97
CA GLN A 117 -22.97 16.14 -29.46
C GLN A 117 -24.31 16.04 -28.70
N GLY A 118 -24.63 17.02 -27.84
CA GLY A 118 -25.90 17.09 -27.10
C GLY A 118 -25.96 16.23 -25.84
N LYS A 119 -24.83 15.65 -25.39
CA LYS A 119 -24.78 14.94 -24.11
C LYS A 119 -24.78 15.92 -22.95
N THR A 120 -25.35 15.51 -21.81
CA THR A 120 -25.44 16.31 -20.59
C THR A 120 -24.61 15.68 -19.47
N PHE A 121 -24.20 16.48 -18.50
CA PHE A 121 -23.40 16.04 -17.37
C PHE A 121 -24.04 16.48 -16.07
N ARG A 122 -24.12 15.56 -15.10
CA ARG A 122 -24.69 15.78 -13.76
C ARG A 122 -23.62 15.87 -12.69
N SER A 123 -22.44 15.32 -12.98
CA SER A 123 -21.31 15.28 -12.05
C SER A 123 -20.11 16.07 -12.59
N GLU A 124 -19.16 16.30 -11.69
CA GLU A 124 -17.84 16.89 -12.02
C GLU A 124 -16.79 15.80 -12.29
N THR A 125 -17.18 14.51 -12.30
CA THR A 125 -16.24 13.42 -12.42
C THR A 125 -15.80 13.18 -13.87
N ASP A 126 -14.55 12.76 -14.04
CA ASP A 126 -14.03 12.25 -15.29
C ASP A 126 -14.74 10.96 -15.75
N THR A 127 -15.27 10.19 -14.82
CA THR A 127 -15.99 8.93 -15.06
C THR A 127 -17.28 9.12 -15.87
N GLU A 128 -18.02 10.19 -15.63
CA GLU A 128 -19.27 10.45 -16.40
C GLU A 128 -18.95 10.71 -17.88
N VAL A 129 -17.73 11.19 -18.18
CA VAL A 129 -17.26 11.34 -19.57
C VAL A 129 -17.15 9.97 -20.25
N ILE A 130 -16.66 8.95 -19.55
CA ILE A 130 -16.58 7.58 -20.10
C ILE A 130 -17.99 7.04 -20.39
N ALA A 131 -18.93 7.21 -19.45
CA ALA A 131 -20.30 6.73 -19.63
C ALA A 131 -20.97 7.36 -20.86
N ASN A 132 -20.83 8.68 -21.01
CA ASN A 132 -21.39 9.41 -22.16
C ASN A 132 -20.67 9.13 -23.48
N LEU A 133 -19.35 8.89 -23.46
CA LEU A 133 -18.59 8.55 -24.66
C LEU A 133 -18.94 7.14 -25.15
N LEU A 134 -19.15 6.21 -24.21
CA LEU A 134 -19.59 4.86 -24.54
C LEU A 134 -21.00 4.86 -25.11
N GLU A 135 -21.93 5.63 -24.51
CA GLU A 135 -23.28 5.82 -25.04
C GLU A 135 -23.25 6.39 -26.46
N TYR A 136 -22.44 7.44 -26.70
CA TYR A 136 -22.29 8.07 -28.00
C TYR A 136 -21.85 7.06 -29.09
N TYR A 137 -20.87 6.21 -28.81
CA TYR A 137 -20.46 5.18 -29.75
C TYR A 137 -21.46 4.03 -29.87
N TYR A 138 -22.13 3.67 -28.77
CA TYR A 138 -23.13 2.61 -28.80
C TYR A 138 -24.35 2.98 -29.65
N GLU A 139 -24.80 4.22 -29.59
CA GLU A 139 -25.85 4.75 -30.46
C GLU A 139 -25.50 4.69 -31.95
N GLN A 140 -24.24 4.84 -32.29
CA GLN A 140 -23.78 4.79 -33.70
C GLN A 140 -23.55 3.37 -34.22
N GLU A 141 -22.99 2.52 -33.40
CA GLU A 141 -22.50 1.20 -33.84
C GLU A 141 -23.52 0.09 -33.60
N ASN A 142 -24.45 0.28 -32.68
CA ASN A 142 -25.39 -0.74 -32.18
C ASN A 142 -24.70 -2.06 -31.76
N ASP A 143 -23.41 -1.96 -31.40
CA ASP A 143 -22.56 -3.05 -30.92
C ASP A 143 -21.79 -2.56 -29.70
N LEU A 144 -22.16 -3.09 -28.52
CA LEU A 144 -21.58 -2.68 -27.24
C LEU A 144 -20.07 -2.95 -27.17
N MET A 145 -19.62 -4.09 -27.70
CA MET A 145 -18.19 -4.45 -27.66
C MET A 145 -17.36 -3.52 -28.55
N LYS A 146 -17.90 -3.14 -29.71
CA LYS A 146 -17.27 -2.17 -30.61
C LYS A 146 -17.26 -0.79 -29.98
N ALA A 147 -18.35 -0.37 -29.35
CA ALA A 147 -18.47 0.90 -28.66
C ALA A 147 -17.46 1.01 -27.48
N VAL A 148 -17.30 -0.06 -26.68
CA VAL A 148 -16.30 -0.12 -25.62
C VAL A 148 -14.90 0.08 -26.22
N ARG A 149 -14.51 -0.65 -27.25
CA ARG A 149 -13.19 -0.52 -27.89
C ARG A 149 -12.94 0.89 -28.44
N LEU A 150 -13.93 1.50 -29.09
CA LEU A 150 -13.81 2.87 -29.58
C LEU A 150 -13.63 3.87 -28.43
N THR A 151 -14.34 3.66 -27.33
CA THR A 151 -14.19 4.46 -26.09
C THR A 151 -12.77 4.33 -25.55
N LEU A 152 -12.27 3.09 -25.37
CA LEU A 152 -10.93 2.82 -24.86
C LEU A 152 -9.82 3.40 -25.74
N GLY A 153 -10.03 3.47 -27.05
CA GLY A 153 -9.11 4.09 -28.01
C GLY A 153 -9.06 5.63 -27.94
N ARG A 154 -10.00 6.27 -27.22
CA ARG A 154 -10.10 7.72 -27.09
C ARG A 154 -9.70 8.25 -25.72
N ILE A 155 -9.82 7.44 -24.69
CA ILE A 155 -9.46 7.84 -23.33
C ILE A 155 -7.97 7.65 -23.07
N GLU A 156 -7.35 8.61 -22.37
CA GLU A 156 -5.96 8.58 -21.92
C GLU A 156 -5.92 8.51 -20.39
N GLY A 157 -4.91 7.82 -19.83
CA GLY A 157 -4.76 7.64 -18.41
C GLY A 157 -5.01 6.21 -17.93
N SER A 158 -5.26 6.06 -16.62
CA SER A 158 -5.46 4.77 -15.95
C SER A 158 -6.94 4.48 -15.71
N TYR A 159 -7.34 3.21 -15.83
CA TYR A 159 -8.72 2.82 -15.54
C TYR A 159 -8.87 1.34 -15.16
N ALA A 160 -9.78 1.08 -14.23
CA ALA A 160 -10.47 -0.19 -14.05
C ALA A 160 -11.97 0.09 -14.10
N LEU A 161 -12.65 -0.52 -15.06
CA LEU A 161 -14.06 -0.24 -15.36
C LEU A 161 -14.92 -1.48 -15.10
N GLY A 162 -16.09 -1.28 -14.48
CA GLY A 162 -17.21 -2.21 -14.53
C GLY A 162 -18.38 -1.51 -15.23
N ILE A 163 -18.93 -2.13 -16.28
CA ILE A 163 -19.88 -1.54 -17.22
C ILE A 163 -21.16 -2.37 -17.24
N LEU A 164 -22.31 -1.72 -16.97
CA LEU A 164 -23.64 -2.25 -17.20
C LEU A 164 -24.29 -1.55 -18.39
N CYS A 165 -25.05 -2.31 -19.18
CA CYS A 165 -25.85 -1.80 -20.28
C CYS A 165 -27.31 -2.28 -20.11
N ALA A 166 -28.28 -1.38 -20.21
CA ALA A 166 -29.69 -1.71 -20.04
C ALA A 166 -30.19 -2.73 -21.07
N ASP A 167 -29.64 -2.71 -22.30
CA ASP A 167 -29.97 -3.67 -23.36
C ASP A 167 -29.32 -5.05 -23.18
N ARG A 168 -28.50 -5.22 -22.13
CA ARG A 168 -27.79 -6.47 -21.81
C ARG A 168 -28.05 -6.89 -20.37
N PRO A 169 -29.26 -7.32 -20.05
CA PRO A 169 -29.75 -7.49 -18.66
C PRO A 169 -29.06 -8.62 -17.87
N ASP A 170 -28.31 -9.49 -18.54
CA ASP A 170 -27.68 -10.68 -17.95
C ASP A 170 -26.15 -10.66 -18.02
N SER A 171 -25.56 -9.62 -18.61
CA SER A 171 -24.11 -9.55 -18.81
C SER A 171 -23.48 -8.25 -18.34
N MET A 172 -22.22 -8.34 -17.94
CA MET A 172 -21.38 -7.23 -17.54
C MET A 172 -20.08 -7.25 -18.33
N ILE A 173 -19.52 -6.07 -18.57
CA ILE A 173 -18.18 -5.93 -19.14
C ILE A 173 -17.26 -5.33 -18.09
N ALA A 174 -16.04 -5.86 -17.98
CA ALA A 174 -14.98 -5.25 -17.19
C ALA A 174 -13.70 -5.10 -17.99
N VAL A 175 -13.01 -4.00 -17.78
CA VAL A 175 -11.78 -3.62 -18.51
C VAL A 175 -10.78 -3.03 -17.56
N LYS A 176 -9.48 -3.24 -17.82
CA LYS A 176 -8.41 -2.74 -16.94
C LYS A 176 -7.25 -2.17 -17.76
N LYS A 177 -6.72 -1.02 -17.29
CA LYS A 177 -5.41 -0.47 -17.65
C LYS A 177 -4.85 0.30 -16.45
N ASP A 178 -3.68 -0.10 -15.97
CA ASP A 178 -2.91 0.48 -14.85
C ASP A 178 -3.60 0.44 -13.48
N SER A 179 -4.92 0.41 -13.36
CA SER A 179 -5.65 0.27 -12.10
C SER A 179 -6.02 -1.20 -11.81
N PRO A 180 -5.90 -1.70 -10.56
CA PRO A 180 -6.13 -3.11 -10.25
C PRO A 180 -7.59 -3.55 -10.46
N LEU A 181 -7.76 -4.71 -11.10
CA LEU A 181 -9.05 -5.38 -11.26
C LEU A 181 -8.84 -6.89 -11.40
N ILE A 182 -9.64 -7.65 -10.68
CA ILE A 182 -9.67 -9.11 -10.72
C ILE A 182 -11.04 -9.60 -11.16
N PHE A 183 -11.06 -10.79 -11.75
CA PHE A 183 -12.28 -11.54 -12.04
C PHE A 183 -12.35 -12.78 -11.15
N GLY A 184 -13.49 -13.08 -10.55
CA GLY A 184 -13.71 -14.26 -9.71
C GLY A 184 -14.73 -15.21 -10.32
N PHE A 185 -14.35 -16.50 -10.41
CA PHE A 185 -15.27 -17.57 -10.81
C PHE A 185 -15.98 -18.14 -9.60
N GLY A 186 -17.31 -18.15 -9.60
CA GLY A 186 -18.15 -18.83 -8.60
C GLY A 186 -19.04 -19.92 -9.24
N GLU A 187 -19.79 -20.64 -8.41
CA GLU A 187 -20.77 -21.63 -8.87
C GLU A 187 -22.12 -20.96 -9.18
N GLY A 188 -22.43 -20.81 -10.47
CA GLY A 188 -23.64 -20.09 -10.93
C GLY A 188 -23.62 -18.58 -10.60
N GLU A 189 -22.45 -18.05 -10.36
CA GLU A 189 -22.22 -16.64 -10.09
C GLU A 189 -20.78 -16.25 -10.45
N ASN A 190 -20.58 -15.02 -10.92
CA ASN A 190 -19.27 -14.47 -11.26
C ASN A 190 -19.12 -13.05 -10.72
N PHE A 191 -17.88 -12.65 -10.51
CA PHE A 191 -17.53 -11.41 -9.83
C PHE A 191 -16.46 -10.62 -10.56
N ILE A 192 -16.47 -9.31 -10.41
CA ILE A 192 -15.28 -8.47 -10.54
C ILE A 192 -15.04 -7.74 -9.22
N ALA A 193 -13.78 -7.49 -8.90
CA ALA A 193 -13.42 -6.67 -7.75
C ALA A 193 -12.08 -5.96 -7.98
N SER A 194 -11.88 -4.85 -7.31
CA SER A 194 -10.57 -4.17 -7.31
C SER A 194 -9.56 -4.84 -6.37
N ASP A 195 -10.01 -5.75 -5.47
CA ASP A 195 -9.14 -6.53 -4.60
C ASP A 195 -9.82 -7.83 -4.13
N VAL A 196 -9.00 -8.83 -3.83
CA VAL A 196 -9.42 -10.19 -3.42
C VAL A 196 -10.33 -10.22 -2.18
N PRO A 197 -10.07 -9.44 -1.09
CA PRO A 197 -10.91 -9.48 0.11
C PRO A 197 -12.40 -9.28 -0.16
N ALA A 198 -12.76 -8.52 -1.21
CA ALA A 198 -14.16 -8.25 -1.56
C ALA A 198 -14.96 -9.50 -1.93
N ILE A 199 -14.32 -10.45 -2.61
CA ILE A 199 -14.99 -11.63 -3.17
C ILE A 199 -14.54 -12.95 -2.53
N LEU A 200 -13.55 -12.92 -1.65
CA LEU A 200 -13.01 -14.11 -0.98
C LEU A 200 -14.08 -14.98 -0.23
N PRO A 201 -15.14 -14.40 0.37
CA PRO A 201 -16.23 -15.21 0.94
C PRO A 201 -17.02 -16.05 -0.07
N TYR A 202 -16.96 -15.68 -1.33
CA TYR A 202 -17.78 -16.26 -2.40
C TYR A 202 -16.97 -17.15 -3.32
N THR A 203 -15.71 -16.79 -3.57
CA THR A 203 -14.80 -17.58 -4.42
C THR A 203 -13.34 -17.37 -4.08
N ARG A 204 -12.55 -18.44 -4.26
CA ARG A 204 -11.09 -18.44 -4.17
C ARG A 204 -10.42 -18.60 -5.55
N SER A 205 -11.23 -18.74 -6.61
CA SER A 205 -10.78 -18.94 -7.98
C SER A 205 -10.78 -17.60 -8.72
N VAL A 206 -9.63 -16.96 -8.87
CA VAL A 206 -9.51 -15.60 -9.39
C VAL A 206 -8.59 -15.52 -10.60
N VAL A 207 -8.86 -14.56 -11.48
CA VAL A 207 -7.98 -14.15 -12.57
C VAL A 207 -7.59 -12.69 -12.35
N TYR A 208 -6.30 -12.41 -12.23
CA TYR A 208 -5.77 -11.05 -12.26
C TYR A 208 -5.73 -10.56 -13.71
N LEU A 209 -6.50 -9.52 -14.03
CA LEU A 209 -6.51 -8.95 -15.37
C LEU A 209 -5.18 -8.21 -15.64
N ASN A 210 -4.68 -8.31 -16.86
CA ASN A 210 -3.54 -7.52 -17.33
C ASN A 210 -4.02 -6.22 -17.98
N ASP A 211 -3.10 -5.29 -18.23
CA ASP A 211 -3.42 -4.05 -18.93
C ASP A 211 -3.94 -4.33 -20.34
N GLY A 212 -5.08 -3.72 -20.67
CA GLY A 212 -5.79 -3.94 -21.92
C GLY A 212 -6.71 -5.17 -21.95
N ASP A 213 -6.67 -6.02 -20.90
CA ASP A 213 -7.61 -7.14 -20.82
C ASP A 213 -9.04 -6.63 -20.65
N MET A 214 -9.95 -7.35 -21.30
CA MET A 214 -11.40 -7.15 -21.17
C MET A 214 -12.07 -8.50 -20.89
N VAL A 215 -13.07 -8.52 -20.03
CA VAL A 215 -13.92 -9.69 -19.79
C VAL A 215 -15.38 -9.32 -19.97
N VAL A 216 -16.11 -10.15 -20.73
CA VAL A 216 -17.56 -10.12 -20.82
C VAL A 216 -18.08 -11.35 -20.12
N PHE A 217 -18.96 -11.16 -19.16
CA PHE A 217 -19.42 -12.28 -18.35
C PHE A 217 -20.90 -12.20 -17.97
N THR A 218 -21.46 -13.36 -17.75
CA THR A 218 -22.78 -13.63 -17.18
C THR A 218 -22.60 -14.44 -15.90
N LYS A 219 -23.69 -14.84 -15.26
CA LYS A 219 -23.62 -15.75 -14.11
C LYS A 219 -23.00 -17.12 -14.40
N ASN A 220 -23.02 -17.59 -15.65
CA ASN A 220 -22.59 -18.94 -16.03
C ASN A 220 -21.39 -18.97 -16.98
N ALA A 221 -20.97 -17.85 -17.53
CA ALA A 221 -19.94 -17.80 -18.57
C ALA A 221 -19.08 -16.55 -18.43
N ALA A 222 -17.82 -16.66 -18.85
CA ALA A 222 -16.89 -15.53 -18.99
C ALA A 222 -16.05 -15.72 -20.24
N GLN A 223 -15.94 -14.66 -21.03
CA GLN A 223 -15.07 -14.61 -22.21
C GLN A 223 -14.08 -13.46 -22.03
N PHE A 224 -12.80 -13.82 -22.04
CA PHE A 224 -11.70 -12.84 -21.95
C PHE A 224 -11.20 -12.45 -23.34
N TYR A 225 -10.75 -11.21 -23.43
CA TYR A 225 -10.14 -10.64 -24.63
C TYR A 225 -8.85 -9.92 -24.24
N ASP A 226 -7.86 -9.95 -25.11
CA ASP A 226 -6.63 -9.15 -24.96
C ASP A 226 -6.84 -7.69 -25.40
N ALA A 227 -5.77 -6.88 -25.30
CA ALA A 227 -5.78 -5.47 -25.71
C ALA A 227 -6.16 -5.24 -27.18
N ASN A 228 -5.99 -6.25 -28.05
CA ASN A 228 -6.36 -6.21 -29.47
C ASN A 228 -7.82 -6.64 -29.71
N GLY A 229 -8.51 -7.08 -28.66
CA GLY A 229 -9.85 -7.64 -28.76
C GLY A 229 -9.90 -9.08 -29.24
N THR A 230 -8.77 -9.80 -29.20
CA THR A 230 -8.69 -11.23 -29.54
C THR A 230 -9.16 -12.05 -28.34
N PRO A 231 -10.05 -13.05 -28.54
CA PRO A 231 -10.43 -13.95 -27.48
C PRO A 231 -9.23 -14.74 -26.92
N VAL A 232 -9.06 -14.72 -25.60
CA VAL A 232 -7.98 -15.43 -24.90
C VAL A 232 -8.53 -16.32 -23.80
N ARG A 233 -7.80 -17.37 -23.45
CA ARG A 233 -8.08 -18.19 -22.26
C ARG A 233 -7.18 -17.76 -21.12
N LYS A 234 -7.76 -17.57 -19.93
CA LYS A 234 -7.02 -17.28 -18.71
C LYS A 234 -7.28 -18.38 -17.69
N ALA A 235 -6.21 -18.91 -17.12
CA ALA A 235 -6.32 -19.88 -16.03
C ALA A 235 -6.55 -19.12 -14.71
N PRO A 236 -7.50 -19.56 -13.87
CA PRO A 236 -7.66 -18.98 -12.56
C PRO A 236 -6.54 -19.40 -11.62
N GLU A 237 -6.16 -18.50 -10.73
CA GLU A 237 -5.29 -18.76 -9.59
C GLU A 237 -6.13 -19.06 -8.36
N HIS A 238 -5.66 -19.98 -7.50
CA HIS A 238 -6.33 -20.30 -6.25
C HIS A 238 -5.75 -19.47 -5.10
N ILE A 239 -6.62 -18.78 -4.36
CA ILE A 239 -6.23 -17.99 -3.20
C ILE A 239 -6.13 -18.87 -1.96
N GLU A 240 -4.92 -19.06 -1.45
CA GLU A 240 -4.64 -19.97 -0.33
C GLU A 240 -4.86 -19.33 1.06
N TRP A 241 -4.71 -18.00 1.20
CA TRP A 241 -4.83 -17.37 2.49
C TRP A 241 -6.27 -17.35 3.03
N GLU A 242 -6.39 -17.49 4.35
CA GLU A 242 -7.68 -17.60 5.02
C GLU A 242 -8.31 -16.22 5.25
N MET A 243 -9.64 -16.17 5.23
CA MET A 243 -10.42 -14.98 5.51
C MET A 243 -10.21 -14.44 6.94
N SER A 244 -9.88 -15.31 7.90
CA SER A 244 -9.51 -14.94 9.27
C SER A 244 -8.33 -13.99 9.34
N ALA A 245 -7.39 -14.08 8.38
CA ALA A 245 -6.24 -13.19 8.29
C ALA A 245 -6.63 -11.74 7.95
N ALA A 246 -7.74 -11.53 7.26
CA ALA A 246 -8.29 -10.22 6.92
C ALA A 246 -9.36 -9.73 7.91
N GLN A 247 -9.48 -10.35 9.08
CA GLN A 247 -10.38 -9.95 10.17
C GLN A 247 -9.60 -9.41 11.36
N LYS A 248 -10.25 -8.61 12.21
CA LYS A 248 -9.61 -8.03 13.41
C LYS A 248 -9.17 -9.07 14.46
N GLY A 249 -9.72 -10.28 14.43
CA GLY A 249 -9.28 -11.38 15.30
C GLY A 249 -9.38 -11.10 16.80
N GLY A 250 -10.37 -10.30 17.22
CA GLY A 250 -10.57 -9.89 18.62
C GLY A 250 -9.86 -8.59 19.02
N TYR A 251 -9.01 -8.03 18.16
CA TYR A 251 -8.40 -6.73 18.41
C TYR A 251 -9.38 -5.57 18.11
N PRO A 252 -9.28 -4.43 18.83
CA PRO A 252 -10.15 -3.28 18.57
C PRO A 252 -9.90 -2.66 17.20
N HIS A 253 -8.65 -2.69 16.72
CA HIS A 253 -8.21 -2.08 15.47
C HIS A 253 -7.34 -3.04 14.64
N PHE A 254 -7.37 -2.89 13.32
CA PHE A 254 -6.47 -3.63 12.41
C PHE A 254 -5.01 -3.27 12.66
N MET A 255 -4.70 -1.99 12.86
CA MET A 255 -3.33 -1.55 13.11
C MET A 255 -2.72 -2.25 14.33
N LEU A 256 -3.46 -2.35 15.44
CA LEU A 256 -2.96 -3.05 16.63
C LEU A 256 -2.74 -4.54 16.34
N LYS A 257 -3.69 -5.19 15.67
CA LYS A 257 -3.53 -6.59 15.24
C LYS A 257 -2.27 -6.75 14.40
N GLU A 258 -2.05 -5.86 13.44
CA GLU A 258 -0.92 -5.94 12.51
C GLU A 258 0.43 -5.64 13.19
N ILE A 259 0.43 -4.82 14.25
CA ILE A 259 1.59 -4.67 15.16
C ILE A 259 1.89 -6.01 15.85
N TYR A 260 0.87 -6.70 16.38
CA TYR A 260 1.02 -8.02 17.01
C TYR A 260 1.31 -9.15 16.02
N ASP A 261 0.93 -9.01 14.76
CA ASP A 261 1.22 -10.00 13.70
C ASP A 261 2.71 -10.02 13.30
N GLN A 262 3.50 -8.99 13.64
CA GLN A 262 4.89 -8.84 13.16
C GLN A 262 5.80 -10.04 13.48
N PRO A 263 5.77 -10.65 14.68
CA PRO A 263 6.59 -11.83 14.95
C PRO A 263 6.30 -12.98 13.98
N LYS A 264 5.01 -13.22 13.69
CA LYS A 264 4.59 -14.25 12.72
C LYS A 264 5.01 -13.87 11.29
N ALA A 265 4.73 -12.66 10.88
CA ALA A 265 5.08 -12.17 9.55
C ALA A 265 6.59 -12.24 9.28
N LEU A 266 7.41 -11.92 10.27
CA LEU A 266 8.86 -12.06 10.19
C LEU A 266 9.28 -13.53 10.05
N ARG A 267 8.68 -14.46 10.83
CA ARG A 267 8.96 -15.91 10.69
C ARG A 267 8.60 -16.41 9.28
N ASP A 268 7.44 -16.02 8.77
CA ASP A 268 6.96 -16.43 7.45
C ASP A 268 7.83 -15.85 6.33
N THR A 269 8.44 -14.68 6.55
CA THR A 269 9.39 -14.06 5.61
C THR A 269 10.77 -14.70 5.65
N ILE A 270 11.29 -14.96 6.85
CA ILE A 270 12.70 -15.35 7.07
C ILE A 270 12.91 -16.86 6.93
N ASN A 271 12.11 -17.67 7.66
CA ASN A 271 12.40 -19.09 7.82
C ASN A 271 12.43 -19.90 6.51
N PRO A 272 11.53 -19.69 5.53
CA PRO A 272 11.58 -20.44 4.27
C PRO A 272 12.86 -20.17 3.45
N ARG A 273 13.53 -19.05 3.73
CA ARG A 273 14.72 -18.56 3.02
C ARG A 273 16.04 -18.90 3.72
N ILE A 274 15.99 -19.67 4.81
CA ILE A 274 17.18 -20.16 5.50
C ILE A 274 17.21 -21.68 5.37
N ARG A 275 18.22 -22.22 4.67
CA ARG A 275 18.41 -23.66 4.46
C ARG A 275 19.87 -24.01 4.72
N ASN A 276 20.12 -25.02 5.55
CA ASN A 276 21.46 -25.50 5.91
C ASN A 276 22.40 -24.37 6.39
N GLY A 277 21.87 -23.43 7.19
CA GLY A 277 22.65 -22.31 7.72
C GLY A 277 23.01 -21.23 6.69
N ARG A 278 22.33 -21.19 5.55
CA ARG A 278 22.54 -20.18 4.49
C ARG A 278 21.24 -19.55 4.02
N VAL A 279 21.35 -18.32 3.54
CA VAL A 279 20.26 -17.62 2.87
C VAL A 279 20.14 -18.14 1.44
N VAL A 280 18.92 -18.58 1.07
CA VAL A 280 18.61 -19.06 -0.26
C VAL A 280 17.42 -18.25 -0.79
N LEU A 281 17.61 -17.63 -1.96
CA LEU A 281 16.61 -16.84 -2.66
C LEU A 281 16.34 -17.49 -4.03
N ASP A 282 15.45 -18.49 -4.06
CA ASP A 282 15.22 -19.33 -5.25
C ASP A 282 14.72 -18.53 -6.46
N ASP A 283 13.93 -17.49 -6.22
CA ASP A 283 13.29 -16.67 -7.26
C ASP A 283 14.19 -15.52 -7.76
N VAL A 284 15.41 -15.38 -7.20
CA VAL A 284 16.34 -14.31 -7.56
C VAL A 284 17.45 -14.85 -8.45
N LYS A 285 17.49 -14.39 -9.69
CA LYS A 285 18.46 -14.84 -10.71
C LYS A 285 19.66 -13.90 -10.83
N LEU A 286 20.16 -13.37 -9.72
CA LEU A 286 21.39 -12.59 -9.65
C LEU A 286 22.58 -13.54 -9.57
N ASP A 287 23.20 -13.84 -10.71
CA ASP A 287 24.40 -14.66 -10.74
C ASP A 287 25.65 -13.88 -10.28
N GLU A 288 26.73 -14.61 -9.97
CA GLU A 288 27.96 -14.01 -9.47
C GLU A 288 28.62 -13.10 -10.50
N GLY A 289 28.53 -13.43 -11.80
CA GLY A 289 29.09 -12.62 -12.87
C GLY A 289 28.44 -11.24 -12.93
N TYR A 290 27.09 -11.19 -12.90
CA TYR A 290 26.34 -9.95 -12.85
C TYR A 290 26.69 -9.14 -11.57
N LEU A 291 26.68 -9.79 -10.41
CA LEU A 291 26.96 -9.11 -9.14
C LEU A 291 28.37 -8.52 -9.08
N ARG A 292 29.39 -9.17 -9.68
CA ARG A 292 30.75 -8.63 -9.75
C ARG A 292 30.87 -7.42 -10.68
N GLY A 293 30.00 -7.31 -11.69
CA GLY A 293 29.89 -6.15 -12.58
C GLY A 293 29.10 -4.98 -11.97
N LEU A 294 28.31 -5.25 -10.93
CA LEU A 294 27.38 -4.29 -10.36
C LEU A 294 28.13 -3.15 -9.63
N ARG A 295 27.84 -1.92 -10.02
CA ARG A 295 28.45 -0.70 -9.43
C ARG A 295 27.48 0.08 -8.57
N ARG A 296 26.17 0.02 -8.86
CA ARG A 296 25.17 0.82 -8.19
C ARG A 296 23.87 0.05 -7.98
N ILE A 297 23.24 0.28 -6.85
CA ILE A 297 21.89 -0.18 -6.53
C ILE A 297 21.02 1.05 -6.25
N TYR A 298 19.92 1.22 -6.99
CA TYR A 298 18.87 2.17 -6.64
C TYR A 298 17.81 1.46 -5.80
N MET A 299 17.39 2.11 -4.70
CA MET A 299 16.27 1.67 -3.86
C MET A 299 15.11 2.62 -4.10
N VAL A 300 14.10 2.18 -4.85
CA VAL A 300 13.03 3.06 -5.34
C VAL A 300 11.69 2.67 -4.74
N ALA A 301 11.05 3.61 -4.06
CA ALA A 301 9.78 3.39 -3.35
C ALA A 301 9.07 4.70 -2.98
N CYS A 302 7.85 4.59 -2.44
CA CYS A 302 7.08 5.68 -1.84
C CYS A 302 6.82 5.43 -0.35
N GLY A 303 6.62 6.50 0.43
CA GLY A 303 6.19 6.46 1.83
C GLY A 303 7.10 5.60 2.71
N SER A 304 6.51 4.80 3.62
CA SER A 304 7.25 3.90 4.52
C SER A 304 8.23 2.97 3.79
N ALA A 305 7.87 2.49 2.60
CA ALA A 305 8.75 1.64 1.80
C ALA A 305 10.03 2.39 1.35
N SER A 306 9.96 3.70 1.12
CA SER A 306 11.17 4.50 0.81
C SER A 306 12.12 4.60 2.00
N TYR A 307 11.60 4.59 3.22
CA TYR A 307 12.42 4.57 4.43
C TYR A 307 13.11 3.21 4.66
N VAL A 308 12.52 2.11 4.19
CA VAL A 308 13.25 0.84 4.06
C VAL A 308 14.45 1.00 3.12
N GLY A 309 14.31 1.74 2.02
CA GLY A 309 15.41 2.09 1.13
C GLY A 309 16.54 2.85 1.82
N ASN A 310 16.20 3.78 2.72
CA ASN A 310 17.20 4.50 3.52
C ASN A 310 17.99 3.56 4.45
N HIS A 311 17.35 2.55 5.05
CA HIS A 311 18.05 1.52 5.81
C HIS A 311 18.91 0.63 4.90
N ALA A 312 18.36 0.24 3.74
CA ALA A 312 19.04 -0.59 2.77
C ALA A 312 20.41 0.01 2.34
N LYS A 313 20.50 1.34 2.22
CA LYS A 313 21.75 2.03 1.95
C LYS A 313 22.84 1.63 2.96
N TYR A 314 22.58 1.79 4.24
CA TYR A 314 23.56 1.46 5.28
C TYR A 314 23.86 -0.04 5.35
N ILE A 315 22.87 -0.89 5.15
CA ILE A 315 22.98 -2.34 5.28
C ILE A 315 23.75 -2.92 4.08
N LEU A 316 23.29 -2.64 2.86
CA LEU A 316 23.88 -3.17 1.64
C LEU A 316 25.29 -2.62 1.40
N GLU A 317 25.54 -1.31 1.57
CA GLU A 317 26.87 -0.74 1.40
C GLU A 317 27.91 -1.37 2.35
N ARG A 318 27.51 -1.69 3.58
CA ARG A 318 28.39 -2.35 4.56
C ARG A 318 28.68 -3.80 4.21
N THR A 319 27.70 -4.52 3.68
CA THR A 319 27.82 -5.96 3.42
C THR A 319 28.35 -6.26 2.02
N THR A 320 28.02 -5.44 1.03
CA THR A 320 28.33 -5.72 -0.39
C THR A 320 29.42 -4.84 -0.98
N ARG A 321 29.68 -3.67 -0.38
CA ARG A 321 30.57 -2.62 -0.89
C ARG A 321 30.12 -2.00 -2.22
N ILE A 322 28.86 -2.20 -2.61
CA ILE A 322 28.26 -1.56 -3.76
C ILE A 322 27.57 -0.28 -3.28
N GLN A 323 27.68 0.81 -4.06
CA GLN A 323 27.00 2.07 -3.78
C GLN A 323 25.48 1.87 -3.84
N VAL A 324 24.75 2.38 -2.84
CA VAL A 324 23.28 2.30 -2.74
C VAL A 324 22.66 3.69 -2.65
N GLU A 325 21.70 3.95 -3.50
CA GLU A 325 21.03 5.25 -3.59
C GLU A 325 19.52 5.09 -3.40
N PRO A 326 18.97 5.50 -2.24
CA PRO A 326 17.53 5.55 -2.04
C PRO A 326 16.94 6.76 -2.78
N VAL A 327 15.90 6.52 -3.58
CA VAL A 327 15.22 7.56 -4.36
C VAL A 327 13.70 7.40 -4.22
N LEU A 328 12.99 8.52 -4.08
CA LEU A 328 11.54 8.51 -4.12
C LEU A 328 11.05 8.15 -5.53
N ALA A 329 10.08 7.25 -5.63
CA ALA A 329 9.60 6.78 -6.91
C ALA A 329 8.96 7.90 -7.75
N SER A 330 8.28 8.86 -7.10
CA SER A 330 7.72 10.07 -7.74
C SER A 330 8.77 10.92 -8.46
N GLU A 331 10.02 10.91 -7.96
CA GLU A 331 11.11 11.73 -8.52
C GLU A 331 12.01 10.93 -9.49
N PHE A 332 12.08 9.60 -9.32
CA PHE A 332 13.02 8.75 -10.03
C PHE A 332 12.98 8.92 -11.54
N ARG A 333 11.79 8.87 -12.15
CA ARG A 333 11.66 8.96 -13.61
C ARG A 333 11.96 10.36 -14.17
N TYR A 334 11.74 11.41 -13.35
CA TYR A 334 11.96 12.80 -13.78
C TYR A 334 13.40 13.27 -13.54
N SER A 335 14.18 12.54 -12.72
CA SER A 335 15.57 12.84 -12.46
C SER A 335 16.54 12.37 -13.56
N GLU A 336 16.02 11.74 -14.62
CA GLU A 336 16.82 11.13 -15.68
C GLU A 336 17.94 10.24 -15.13
N PRO A 337 17.59 9.17 -14.38
CA PRO A 337 18.59 8.40 -13.64
C PRO A 337 19.62 7.77 -14.56
N VAL A 338 20.88 7.74 -14.10
CA VAL A 338 21.98 7.11 -14.83
C VAL A 338 21.88 5.61 -14.63
N LEU A 339 21.37 4.90 -15.63
CA LEU A 339 21.11 3.47 -15.61
C LEU A 339 21.91 2.75 -16.70
N GLY A 340 22.26 1.49 -16.43
CA GLY A 340 22.96 0.61 -17.34
C GLY A 340 22.92 -0.83 -16.86
N ASP A 341 23.63 -1.72 -17.55
CA ASP A 341 23.79 -3.13 -17.22
C ASP A 341 24.57 -3.37 -15.91
N ASP A 342 25.31 -2.36 -15.43
CA ASP A 342 26.00 -2.34 -14.14
C ASP A 342 25.14 -1.79 -12.99
N THR A 343 23.84 -1.62 -13.21
CA THR A 343 22.91 -1.02 -12.26
C THR A 343 21.77 -1.98 -11.93
N LEU A 344 21.50 -2.20 -10.64
CA LEU A 344 20.32 -2.90 -10.14
C LEU A 344 19.32 -1.88 -9.57
N VAL A 345 18.07 -1.94 -10.02
CA VAL A 345 16.98 -1.12 -9.46
C VAL A 345 16.08 -2.01 -8.61
N ILE A 346 16.09 -1.81 -7.30
CA ILE A 346 15.25 -2.53 -6.35
C ILE A 346 14.00 -1.69 -6.06
N ILE A 347 12.85 -2.23 -6.40
CA ILE A 347 11.54 -1.62 -6.27
C ILE A 347 10.85 -2.18 -5.04
N ILE A 348 10.42 -1.33 -4.11
CA ILE A 348 9.73 -1.77 -2.89
C ILE A 348 8.31 -1.22 -2.86
N SER A 349 7.31 -2.12 -2.77
CA SER A 349 5.90 -1.76 -2.63
C SER A 349 5.14 -2.85 -1.89
N GLN A 350 4.39 -2.48 -0.84
CA GLN A 350 3.54 -3.45 -0.14
C GLN A 350 2.46 -4.02 -1.06
N SER A 351 1.70 -3.16 -1.74
CA SER A 351 0.60 -3.56 -2.63
C SER A 351 1.07 -4.08 -3.99
N GLY A 352 2.25 -3.64 -4.45
CA GLY A 352 2.71 -3.87 -5.80
C GLY A 352 1.89 -3.14 -6.88
N GLU A 353 1.09 -2.13 -6.48
CA GLU A 353 0.17 -1.39 -7.34
C GLU A 353 0.35 0.14 -7.21
N THR A 354 1.38 0.62 -6.52
CA THR A 354 1.64 2.05 -6.35
C THR A 354 2.05 2.66 -7.70
N ALA A 355 1.30 3.67 -8.16
CA ALA A 355 1.45 4.24 -9.51
C ALA A 355 2.87 4.73 -9.78
N ASP A 356 3.39 5.65 -8.97
CA ASP A 356 4.76 6.17 -9.12
C ASP A 356 5.81 5.05 -9.11
N THR A 357 5.64 4.06 -8.23
CA THR A 357 6.58 2.95 -8.10
C THR A 357 6.56 2.03 -9.33
N LEU A 358 5.38 1.79 -9.91
CA LEU A 358 5.21 1.05 -11.16
C LEU A 358 5.79 1.83 -12.35
N ALA A 359 5.57 3.14 -12.39
CA ALA A 359 6.13 4.01 -13.43
C ALA A 359 7.67 4.03 -13.37
N ALA A 360 8.25 4.13 -12.18
CA ALA A 360 9.69 4.05 -11.97
C ALA A 360 10.28 2.69 -12.41
N LEU A 361 9.57 1.58 -12.14
CA LEU A 361 9.95 0.24 -12.61
C LEU A 361 9.98 0.17 -14.15
N ARG A 362 8.93 0.68 -14.80
CA ARG A 362 8.84 0.71 -16.28
C ARG A 362 9.95 1.55 -16.88
N GLU A 363 10.27 2.70 -16.30
CA GLU A 363 11.38 3.55 -16.71
C GLU A 363 12.73 2.83 -16.58
N ALA A 364 12.97 2.14 -15.46
CA ALA A 364 14.17 1.35 -15.25
C ALA A 364 14.32 0.24 -16.29
N ASN A 365 13.24 -0.50 -16.58
CA ASN A 365 13.21 -1.54 -17.62
C ASN A 365 13.47 -0.96 -19.03
N ALA A 366 12.83 0.16 -19.36
CA ALA A 366 12.97 0.82 -20.67
C ALA A 366 14.41 1.30 -20.92
N ARG A 367 15.13 1.68 -19.85
CA ARG A 367 16.55 2.07 -19.93
C ARG A 367 17.54 0.90 -19.81
N GLY A 368 17.04 -0.34 -19.76
CA GLY A 368 17.87 -1.55 -19.77
C GLY A 368 18.50 -1.93 -18.42
N ALA A 369 18.09 -1.31 -17.31
CA ALA A 369 18.54 -1.74 -16.00
C ALA A 369 17.83 -3.03 -15.56
N ARG A 370 18.53 -3.90 -14.83
CA ARG A 370 17.88 -5.04 -14.18
C ARG A 370 17.07 -4.57 -12.99
N THR A 371 15.86 -5.14 -12.83
CA THR A 371 14.93 -4.77 -11.76
C THR A 371 14.63 -5.96 -10.86
N LEU A 372 14.55 -5.69 -9.54
CA LEU A 372 14.13 -6.65 -8.53
C LEU A 372 13.00 -6.01 -7.71
N ALA A 373 11.85 -6.67 -7.61
CA ALA A 373 10.72 -6.21 -6.82
C ALA A 373 10.67 -6.88 -5.45
N ILE A 374 10.43 -6.10 -4.40
CA ILE A 374 10.08 -6.56 -3.05
C ILE A 374 8.62 -6.17 -2.83
N VAL A 375 7.72 -7.13 -2.89
CA VAL A 375 6.26 -6.91 -2.80
C VAL A 375 5.60 -7.91 -1.86
N ASN A 376 4.40 -7.58 -1.36
CA ASN A 376 3.64 -8.51 -0.53
C ASN A 376 2.52 -9.21 -1.32
N VAL A 377 1.92 -8.53 -2.29
CA VAL A 377 0.79 -9.05 -3.06
C VAL A 377 1.27 -9.84 -4.27
N VAL A 378 0.95 -11.14 -4.29
CA VAL A 378 1.25 -12.03 -5.41
C VAL A 378 0.42 -11.62 -6.63
N GLY A 379 1.03 -11.66 -7.82
CA GLY A 379 0.35 -11.35 -9.07
C GLY A 379 0.08 -9.85 -9.31
N SER A 380 0.62 -8.96 -8.46
CA SER A 380 0.52 -7.51 -8.63
C SER A 380 1.23 -7.00 -9.89
N ALA A 381 0.88 -5.78 -10.32
CA ALA A 381 1.45 -5.18 -11.53
C ALA A 381 2.99 -5.07 -11.47
N ILE A 382 3.53 -4.63 -10.33
CA ILE A 382 4.98 -4.55 -10.11
C ILE A 382 5.62 -5.94 -10.16
N SER A 383 5.01 -6.97 -9.52
CA SER A 383 5.57 -8.32 -9.53
C SER A 383 5.61 -8.95 -10.93
N LYS A 384 4.67 -8.60 -11.80
CA LYS A 384 4.64 -9.08 -13.19
C LYS A 384 5.63 -8.35 -14.10
N ALA A 385 5.97 -7.12 -13.79
CA ALA A 385 6.82 -6.27 -14.63
C ALA A 385 8.31 -6.34 -14.28
N ALA A 386 8.67 -6.79 -13.06
CA ALA A 386 10.05 -6.92 -12.62
C ALA A 386 10.74 -8.17 -13.17
N HIS A 387 12.08 -8.12 -13.31
CA HIS A 387 12.88 -9.28 -13.73
C HIS A 387 12.98 -10.36 -12.64
N ASP A 388 13.11 -9.92 -11.39
CA ASP A 388 13.16 -10.79 -10.22
C ASP A 388 12.16 -10.28 -9.16
N VAL A 389 11.59 -11.19 -8.36
CA VAL A 389 10.59 -10.84 -7.34
C VAL A 389 10.88 -11.55 -6.04
N ILE A 390 10.81 -10.84 -4.92
CA ILE A 390 10.80 -11.41 -3.58
C ILE A 390 9.49 -11.02 -2.90
N TYR A 391 8.67 -12.00 -2.56
CA TYR A 391 7.44 -11.78 -1.81
C TYR A 391 7.75 -11.72 -0.30
N THR A 392 7.21 -10.72 0.40
CA THR A 392 7.44 -10.57 1.85
C THR A 392 6.66 -11.56 2.70
N CYS A 393 5.59 -12.14 2.16
CA CYS A 393 4.74 -13.13 2.86
C CYS A 393 4.17 -12.61 4.19
N ALA A 394 3.93 -11.29 4.32
CA ALA A 394 3.41 -10.66 5.53
C ALA A 394 1.91 -10.95 5.77
N GLY A 395 1.23 -11.61 4.81
CA GLY A 395 -0.21 -11.73 4.80
C GLY A 395 -0.92 -10.39 4.48
N PRO A 396 -2.25 -10.33 4.51
CA PRO A 396 -2.99 -9.10 4.25
C PRO A 396 -2.72 -8.05 5.33
N GLU A 397 -2.51 -6.80 4.90
CA GLU A 397 -2.37 -5.63 5.75
C GLU A 397 -3.46 -4.62 5.36
N ILE A 398 -4.38 -4.34 6.29
CA ILE A 398 -5.64 -3.62 6.07
C ILE A 398 -5.57 -2.18 6.58
N ALA A 399 -4.95 -1.96 7.76
CA ALA A 399 -4.77 -0.61 8.30
C ALA A 399 -4.03 0.26 7.28
N VAL A 400 -4.46 1.51 7.10
CA VAL A 400 -3.87 2.42 6.11
C VAL A 400 -2.40 2.66 6.42
N ALA A 401 -2.06 2.97 7.67
CA ALA A 401 -0.68 3.08 8.11
C ALA A 401 -0.01 1.70 8.13
N THR A 402 1.06 1.54 7.39
CA THR A 402 1.79 0.27 7.29
C THR A 402 2.60 0.00 8.57
N THR A 403 2.64 -1.26 9.00
CA THR A 403 3.41 -1.73 10.16
C THR A 403 4.18 -3.00 9.84
N LYS A 404 3.50 -4.15 9.74
CA LYS A 404 4.15 -5.45 9.49
C LYS A 404 4.79 -5.54 8.10
N ALA A 405 4.25 -4.86 7.10
CA ALA A 405 4.86 -4.84 5.77
C ALA A 405 6.21 -4.14 5.80
N TYR A 406 6.36 -3.02 6.54
CA TYR A 406 7.65 -2.36 6.73
C TYR A 406 8.69 -3.30 7.36
N SER A 407 8.33 -4.00 8.45
CA SER A 407 9.23 -4.93 9.14
C SER A 407 9.65 -6.11 8.26
N THR A 408 8.73 -6.65 7.46
CA THR A 408 9.04 -7.75 6.53
C THR A 408 9.86 -7.29 5.33
N GLN A 409 9.67 -6.06 4.85
CA GLN A 409 10.53 -5.45 3.82
C GLN A 409 11.96 -5.28 4.34
N LEU A 410 12.16 -4.81 5.58
CA LEU A 410 13.48 -4.78 6.21
C LEU A 410 14.10 -6.19 6.30
N ALA A 411 13.33 -7.20 6.70
CA ALA A 411 13.82 -8.58 6.75
C ALA A 411 14.30 -9.08 5.39
N VAL A 412 13.60 -8.74 4.31
CA VAL A 412 14.04 -9.05 2.93
C VAL A 412 15.34 -8.32 2.58
N ILE A 413 15.51 -7.07 3.00
CA ILE A 413 16.79 -6.33 2.80
C ILE A 413 17.95 -7.03 3.50
N TYR A 414 17.75 -7.54 4.73
CA TYR A 414 18.81 -8.30 5.45
C TYR A 414 19.16 -9.60 4.71
N LEU A 415 18.15 -10.36 4.28
CA LEU A 415 18.36 -11.59 3.49
C LEU A 415 19.13 -11.29 2.19
N LEU A 416 18.73 -10.25 1.47
CA LEU A 416 19.37 -9.84 0.22
C LEU A 416 20.82 -9.38 0.45
N ALA A 417 21.07 -8.63 1.52
CA ALA A 417 22.41 -8.17 1.90
C ALA A 417 23.34 -9.34 2.23
N MET A 418 22.83 -10.35 2.95
CA MET A 418 23.58 -11.58 3.24
C MET A 418 23.83 -12.40 1.98
N TYR A 419 22.83 -12.56 1.13
CA TYR A 419 22.92 -13.32 -0.13
C TYR A 419 23.95 -12.70 -1.10
N ILE A 420 23.88 -11.38 -1.32
CA ILE A 420 24.82 -10.69 -2.22
C ILE A 420 26.22 -10.66 -1.61
N GLY A 421 26.32 -10.31 -0.31
CA GLY A 421 27.62 -10.21 0.38
C GLY A 421 28.36 -11.55 0.43
N GLU A 422 27.66 -12.67 0.59
CA GLU A 422 28.21 -14.03 0.53
C GLU A 422 28.75 -14.34 -0.88
N LYS A 423 27.93 -14.11 -1.92
CA LYS A 423 28.33 -14.35 -3.32
C LYS A 423 29.50 -13.51 -3.78
N LEU A 424 29.63 -12.30 -3.30
CA LEU A 424 30.76 -11.40 -3.60
C LEU A 424 31.99 -11.68 -2.74
N GLY A 425 31.85 -12.43 -1.64
CA GLY A 425 32.88 -12.64 -0.65
C GLY A 425 33.24 -11.36 0.14
N THR A 426 32.36 -10.39 0.21
CA THR A 426 32.53 -9.10 0.90
C THR A 426 32.04 -9.12 2.34
N LEU A 427 31.23 -10.09 2.71
CA LEU A 427 30.73 -10.31 4.06
C LEU A 427 31.53 -11.41 4.74
N ALA A 428 32.29 -11.05 5.80
CA ALA A 428 33.13 -12.01 6.54
C ALA A 428 32.26 -13.13 7.15
N PRO A 429 32.74 -14.38 7.20
CA PRO A 429 31.97 -15.53 7.70
C PRO A 429 31.43 -15.35 9.12
N GLU A 430 32.21 -14.71 10.01
CA GLU A 430 31.79 -14.44 11.39
C GLU A 430 30.66 -13.41 11.46
N CYS A 431 30.70 -12.38 10.60
CA CYS A 431 29.64 -11.39 10.49
C CYS A 431 28.38 -12.01 9.89
N TYR A 432 28.54 -12.87 8.87
CA TYR A 432 27.43 -13.62 8.29
C TYR A 432 26.73 -14.49 9.35
N ALA A 433 27.49 -15.25 10.12
CA ALA A 433 26.95 -16.12 11.17
C ALA A 433 26.22 -15.32 12.27
N ALA A 434 26.79 -14.20 12.71
CA ALA A 434 26.18 -13.32 13.70
C ALA A 434 24.89 -12.66 13.17
N MET A 435 24.87 -12.24 11.90
CA MET A 435 23.66 -11.73 11.26
C MET A 435 22.58 -12.81 11.14
N LEU A 436 22.96 -14.03 10.75
CA LEU A 436 22.04 -15.15 10.60
C LEU A 436 21.38 -15.51 11.94
N GLU A 437 22.18 -15.62 13.01
CA GLU A 437 21.67 -15.88 14.37
C GLU A 437 20.73 -14.76 14.81
N GLY A 438 21.13 -13.50 14.65
CA GLY A 438 20.29 -12.35 14.98
C GLY A 438 18.98 -12.36 14.19
N LEU A 439 19.03 -12.66 12.90
CA LEU A 439 17.86 -12.71 12.03
C LEU A 439 16.85 -13.81 12.44
N GLN A 440 17.37 -14.99 12.84
CA GLN A 440 16.51 -16.08 13.34
C GLN A 440 15.86 -15.77 14.69
N ARG A 441 16.52 -14.97 15.55
CA ARG A 441 16.00 -14.54 16.86
C ARG A 441 15.06 -13.34 16.76
N LEU A 442 15.11 -12.59 15.66
CA LEU A 442 14.39 -11.33 15.50
C LEU A 442 12.87 -11.43 15.77
N PRO A 443 12.15 -12.46 15.30
CA PRO A 443 10.71 -12.60 15.59
C PRO A 443 10.42 -12.72 17.10
N ASP A 444 11.24 -13.43 17.84
CA ASP A 444 11.06 -13.62 19.29
C ASP A 444 11.42 -12.35 20.06
N GLN A 445 12.44 -11.61 19.61
CA GLN A 445 12.79 -10.31 20.19
C GLN A 445 11.68 -9.26 19.94
N VAL A 446 11.03 -9.27 18.77
CA VAL A 446 9.85 -8.42 18.52
C VAL A 446 8.70 -8.81 19.46
N ALA A 447 8.46 -10.11 19.66
CA ALA A 447 7.43 -10.58 20.60
C ALA A 447 7.70 -10.12 22.05
N GLN A 448 8.98 -10.05 22.47
CA GLN A 448 9.37 -9.53 23.78
C GLN A 448 9.04 -8.04 23.98
N ILE A 449 9.07 -7.24 22.91
CA ILE A 449 8.67 -5.83 22.97
C ILE A 449 7.16 -5.69 23.15
N LEU A 450 6.39 -6.60 22.53
CA LEU A 450 4.93 -6.55 22.47
C LEU A 450 4.22 -7.18 23.70
N VAL A 451 4.94 -7.45 24.78
CA VAL A 451 4.30 -7.92 26.03
C VAL A 451 3.51 -6.78 26.69
N PRO A 452 2.42 -7.10 27.42
CA PRO A 452 1.54 -6.09 28.02
C PRO A 452 2.26 -5.04 28.87
N GLU A 453 3.29 -5.47 29.63
CA GLU A 453 4.05 -4.59 30.53
C GLU A 453 4.84 -3.51 29.76
N ASN A 454 5.37 -3.84 28.60
CA ASN A 454 6.09 -2.88 27.76
C ASN A 454 5.12 -1.98 27.00
N LEU A 455 4.01 -2.53 26.51
CA LEU A 455 2.97 -1.73 25.86
C LEU A 455 2.33 -0.72 26.80
N ALA A 456 2.12 -1.08 28.09
CA ALA A 456 1.64 -0.14 29.10
C ALA A 456 2.59 1.06 29.28
N LYS A 457 3.92 0.83 29.28
CA LYS A 457 4.90 1.93 29.33
C LYS A 457 4.85 2.83 28.10
N ILE A 458 4.61 2.23 26.91
CA ILE A 458 4.46 2.99 25.67
C ILE A 458 3.17 3.81 25.71
N GLU A 459 2.08 3.25 26.24
CA GLU A 459 0.79 3.92 26.41
C GLU A 459 0.91 5.09 27.39
N GLU A 460 1.53 4.90 28.56
CA GLU A 460 1.80 5.97 29.53
C GLU A 460 2.63 7.11 28.90
N ALA A 461 3.65 6.78 28.10
CA ALA A 461 4.43 7.79 27.38
C ALA A 461 3.58 8.53 26.34
N ALA A 462 2.72 7.80 25.62
CA ALA A 462 1.83 8.38 24.62
C ALA A 462 0.78 9.31 25.26
N GLU A 463 0.19 8.92 26.39
CA GLU A 463 -0.75 9.76 27.14
C GLU A 463 -0.07 11.06 27.59
N ALA A 464 1.14 10.96 28.17
CA ALA A 464 1.90 12.11 28.66
C ALA A 464 2.21 13.13 27.55
N PHE A 465 2.41 12.67 26.30
CA PHE A 465 2.82 13.51 25.18
C PHE A 465 1.72 13.70 24.12
N SER A 466 0.51 13.22 24.34
CA SER A 466 -0.59 13.29 23.35
C SER A 466 -1.01 14.71 22.99
N HIS A 467 -0.75 15.70 23.83
CA HIS A 467 -1.09 17.10 23.62
C HIS A 467 -0.09 17.86 22.74
N ASN A 468 1.12 17.32 22.52
CA ASN A 468 2.12 17.96 21.68
C ASN A 468 1.66 18.02 20.22
N HIS A 469 1.80 19.20 19.61
CA HIS A 469 1.44 19.44 18.20
C HIS A 469 2.64 19.31 17.27
N ASP A 470 3.82 19.65 17.76
CA ASP A 470 5.10 19.58 17.04
C ASP A 470 6.02 18.59 17.75
N VAL A 471 6.54 17.64 16.99
CA VAL A 471 7.40 16.56 17.51
C VAL A 471 8.62 16.39 16.62
N PHE A 472 9.79 16.39 17.24
CA PHE A 472 11.06 16.15 16.55
C PHE A 472 11.57 14.75 16.81
N PHE A 473 11.94 14.04 15.76
CA PHE A 473 12.63 12.76 15.85
C PHE A 473 14.11 12.97 15.53
N ILE A 474 14.99 12.51 16.41
CA ILE A 474 16.43 12.64 16.18
C ILE A 474 17.15 11.31 16.39
N GLY A 475 18.12 11.04 15.53
CA GLY A 475 18.96 9.85 15.62
C GLY A 475 20.19 9.99 14.74
N ARG A 476 21.08 9.00 14.78
CA ARG A 476 22.28 8.97 13.93
C ARG A 476 22.39 7.66 13.19
N ASN A 477 22.83 7.70 11.92
CA ASN A 477 23.01 6.51 11.09
C ASN A 477 21.68 5.74 10.92
N LEU A 478 21.61 4.44 11.27
CA LEU A 478 20.40 3.62 11.20
C LEU A 478 19.25 4.19 12.03
N ASP A 479 19.53 4.76 13.19
CA ASP A 479 18.50 5.43 14.03
C ASP A 479 17.88 6.62 13.29
N SER A 480 18.66 7.41 12.53
CA SER A 480 18.13 8.51 11.73
C SER A 480 17.15 8.03 10.65
N ALA A 481 17.43 6.89 10.02
CA ALA A 481 16.51 6.29 9.07
C ALA A 481 15.23 5.76 9.75
N THR A 482 15.34 5.22 10.97
CA THR A 482 14.17 4.78 11.78
C THR A 482 13.32 5.97 12.24
N CYS A 483 13.93 7.12 12.55
CA CYS A 483 13.23 8.35 12.89
C CYS A 483 12.22 8.79 11.81
N LEU A 484 12.59 8.64 10.53
CA LEU A 484 11.70 9.00 9.41
C LEU A 484 10.39 8.21 9.45
N GLU A 485 10.45 6.90 9.74
CA GLU A 485 9.26 6.06 9.85
C GLU A 485 8.43 6.40 11.09
N GLY A 486 9.06 6.61 12.25
CA GLY A 486 8.35 7.03 13.47
C GLY A 486 7.61 8.36 13.28
N SER A 487 8.27 9.34 12.67
CA SER A 487 7.68 10.63 12.32
C SER A 487 6.50 10.48 11.36
N LEU A 488 6.64 9.63 10.34
CA LEU A 488 5.55 9.39 9.38
C LEU A 488 4.33 8.79 10.08
N LYS A 489 4.50 7.82 10.98
CA LYS A 489 3.37 7.21 11.71
C LYS A 489 2.57 8.24 12.52
N LEU A 490 3.23 9.19 13.20
CA LEU A 490 2.53 10.26 13.91
C LEU A 490 1.74 11.18 12.96
N LYS A 491 2.32 11.52 11.80
CA LYS A 491 1.61 12.33 10.79
C LYS A 491 0.36 11.63 10.28
N GLU A 492 0.50 10.35 9.94
CA GLU A 492 -0.56 9.58 9.28
C GLU A 492 -1.78 9.38 10.17
N ILE A 493 -1.59 8.96 11.42
CA ILE A 493 -2.70 8.47 12.25
C ILE A 493 -3.08 9.40 13.41
N ALA A 494 -2.15 10.23 13.88
CA ALA A 494 -2.38 11.15 15.01
C ALA A 494 -2.50 12.61 14.56
N TYR A 495 -2.23 12.91 13.28
CA TYR A 495 -2.26 14.27 12.71
C TYR A 495 -1.36 15.24 13.46
N VAL A 496 -0.24 14.74 13.97
CA VAL A 496 0.78 15.53 14.64
C VAL A 496 1.81 15.98 13.62
N HIS A 497 2.09 17.28 13.57
CA HIS A 497 3.22 17.76 12.80
C HIS A 497 4.51 17.22 13.41
N SER A 498 5.27 16.47 12.64
CA SER A 498 6.52 15.89 13.11
C SER A 498 7.58 15.89 12.04
N GLU A 499 8.83 16.08 12.44
CA GLU A 499 9.98 16.08 11.56
C GLU A 499 11.07 15.16 12.09
N ALA A 500 11.81 14.53 11.19
CA ALA A 500 12.92 13.65 11.54
C ALA A 500 14.23 14.22 10.98
N TYR A 501 15.23 14.36 11.85
CA TYR A 501 16.54 14.89 11.49
C TYR A 501 17.67 13.95 11.91
N PRO A 502 18.72 13.82 11.11
CA PRO A 502 20.00 13.37 11.66
C PRO A 502 20.37 14.28 12.82
N ALA A 503 20.62 13.71 14.02
CA ALA A 503 20.79 14.50 15.24
C ALA A 503 21.88 15.57 15.14
N GLY A 504 22.89 15.38 14.26
CA GLY A 504 23.92 16.38 13.99
C GLY A 504 23.41 17.61 13.27
N GLU A 505 22.37 17.49 12.45
CA GLU A 505 21.78 18.57 11.65
C GLU A 505 20.93 19.54 12.46
N LEU A 506 20.51 19.16 13.67
CA LEU A 506 19.74 20.09 14.53
C LEU A 506 20.39 21.45 14.67
N LYS A 507 21.72 21.50 14.79
CA LYS A 507 22.48 22.73 14.97
C LYS A 507 22.49 23.67 13.77
N HIS A 508 22.11 23.16 12.60
CA HIS A 508 22.16 23.88 11.33
C HIS A 508 20.82 24.53 10.95
N GLY A 509 19.95 24.74 11.93
CA GLY A 509 18.65 25.42 11.75
C GLY A 509 17.55 24.90 12.67
N PRO A 510 17.18 23.60 12.59
CA PRO A 510 15.99 23.07 13.28
C PRO A 510 15.97 23.28 14.80
N ILE A 511 17.11 23.39 15.45
CA ILE A 511 17.20 23.61 16.90
C ILE A 511 16.57 24.96 17.32
N SER A 512 16.38 25.90 16.39
CA SER A 512 15.70 27.16 16.63
C SER A 512 14.20 27.01 16.93
N LEU A 513 13.62 25.86 16.58
CA LEU A 513 12.24 25.49 16.82
C LEU A 513 12.04 24.75 18.15
N ILE A 514 13.12 24.42 18.83
CA ILE A 514 13.06 23.76 20.15
C ILE A 514 12.83 24.81 21.22
N GLU A 515 11.68 24.74 21.85
CA GLU A 515 11.24 25.59 22.95
C GLU A 515 10.77 24.74 24.13
N GLU A 516 10.33 25.38 25.20
CA GLU A 516 9.84 24.70 26.39
C GLU A 516 8.69 23.76 26.04
N GLU A 517 8.72 22.52 26.58
CA GLU A 517 7.76 21.43 26.35
C GLU A 517 7.74 20.85 24.90
N THR A 518 8.55 21.32 23.97
CA THR A 518 8.68 20.65 22.65
C THR A 518 9.07 19.19 22.83
N LEU A 519 8.30 18.25 22.26
CA LEU A 519 8.66 16.82 22.34
C LEU A 519 9.76 16.45 21.34
N VAL A 520 10.83 15.87 21.85
CA VAL A 520 11.91 15.27 21.06
C VAL A 520 11.98 13.78 21.33
N VAL A 521 11.72 12.96 20.31
CA VAL A 521 11.90 11.51 20.33
C VAL A 521 13.33 11.20 19.86
N ALA A 522 14.18 10.76 20.79
CA ALA A 522 15.61 10.55 20.55
C ALA A 522 15.93 9.06 20.47
N LEU A 523 16.36 8.59 19.30
CA LEU A 523 16.80 7.21 19.08
C LEU A 523 18.32 7.11 19.27
N ALA A 524 18.75 6.30 20.22
CA ALA A 524 20.13 6.11 20.60
C ALA A 524 20.48 4.61 20.76
N THR A 525 20.26 3.83 19.68
CA THR A 525 20.48 2.37 19.68
C THR A 525 21.78 1.97 18.97
N VAL A 526 22.42 2.89 18.22
CA VAL A 526 23.69 2.65 17.57
C VAL A 526 24.84 2.88 18.56
N GLU A 527 25.33 1.80 19.16
CA GLU A 527 26.33 1.79 20.22
C GLU A 527 27.50 2.78 20.00
N LYS A 528 28.17 2.72 18.84
CA LYS A 528 29.31 3.59 18.51
C LYS A 528 28.97 5.08 18.42
N LEU A 529 27.69 5.43 18.35
CA LEU A 529 27.20 6.81 18.21
C LEU A 529 26.39 7.27 19.42
N PHE A 530 26.23 6.41 20.43
CA PHE A 530 25.43 6.69 21.62
C PHE A 530 25.80 8.03 22.27
N ASP A 531 27.07 8.22 22.63
CA ASP A 531 27.53 9.45 23.28
C ASP A 531 27.30 10.70 22.44
N LYS A 532 27.42 10.57 21.09
CA LYS A 532 27.16 11.69 20.18
C LYS A 532 25.66 12.04 20.12
N THR A 533 24.80 11.03 20.15
CA THR A 533 23.35 11.25 20.22
C THR A 533 22.96 11.84 21.59
N MET A 534 23.55 11.34 22.68
CA MET A 534 23.32 11.90 24.03
C MET A 534 23.81 13.34 24.17
N ALA A 535 24.84 13.76 23.45
CA ALA A 535 25.23 15.16 23.40
C ALA A 535 24.10 16.04 22.79
N ASN A 536 23.45 15.56 21.71
CA ASN A 536 22.31 16.26 21.12
C ASN A 536 21.06 16.24 22.05
N VAL A 537 20.82 15.15 22.76
CA VAL A 537 19.76 15.08 23.81
C VAL A 537 19.96 16.16 24.86
N ARG A 538 21.19 16.31 25.39
CA ARG A 538 21.51 17.37 26.36
C ARG A 538 21.28 18.78 25.80
N GLU A 539 21.56 18.99 24.52
CA GLU A 539 21.35 20.28 23.87
C GLU A 539 19.88 20.68 23.76
N VAL A 540 18.99 19.74 23.43
CA VAL A 540 17.55 20.02 23.39
C VAL A 540 16.97 20.14 24.82
N LYS A 541 17.42 19.32 25.76
CA LYS A 541 17.05 19.44 27.19
C LYS A 541 17.41 20.82 27.77
N ALA A 542 18.57 21.35 27.42
CA ALA A 542 19.01 22.67 27.85
C ALA A 542 18.11 23.83 27.33
N ARG A 543 17.20 23.54 26.39
CA ARG A 543 16.21 24.47 25.82
C ARG A 543 14.78 24.20 26.31
N GLY A 544 14.62 23.32 27.30
CA GLY A 544 13.32 23.00 27.90
C GLY A 544 12.55 21.90 27.18
N ALA A 545 13.12 21.22 26.19
CA ALA A 545 12.43 20.12 25.49
C ALA A 545 12.09 18.96 26.44
N HIS A 546 10.95 18.34 26.21
CA HIS A 546 10.66 17.00 26.72
C HIS A 546 11.34 15.96 25.81
N VAL A 547 11.89 14.92 26.41
CA VAL A 547 12.59 13.86 25.67
C VAL A 547 11.99 12.50 25.94
N LEU A 548 11.53 11.83 24.88
CA LEU A 548 11.28 10.39 24.86
C LEU A 548 12.51 9.70 24.29
N GLY A 549 13.25 8.98 25.14
CA GLY A 549 14.45 8.25 24.74
C GLY A 549 14.13 6.83 24.30
N VAL A 550 14.67 6.38 23.17
CA VAL A 550 14.59 4.97 22.71
C VAL A 550 15.99 4.42 22.61
N THR A 551 16.29 3.35 23.37
CA THR A 551 17.62 2.77 23.39
C THR A 551 17.59 1.26 23.68
N THR A 552 18.77 0.61 23.64
CA THR A 552 18.95 -0.79 24.03
C THR A 552 19.16 -0.94 25.54
N GLU A 553 18.98 -2.15 26.04
CA GLU A 553 19.16 -2.50 27.46
C GLU A 553 20.52 -2.04 28.03
N ASP A 554 21.58 -2.08 27.23
CA ASP A 554 22.93 -1.69 27.65
C ASP A 554 23.04 -0.21 28.05
N PHE A 555 22.19 0.64 27.52
CA PHE A 555 22.23 2.08 27.69
C PHE A 555 21.02 2.66 28.45
N ALA A 556 20.15 1.78 28.99
CA ALA A 556 18.96 2.20 29.69
C ALA A 556 19.25 3.21 30.82
N GLY A 557 20.17 2.88 31.72
CA GLY A 557 20.52 3.77 32.84
C GLY A 557 21.21 5.07 32.45
N GLU A 558 21.78 5.16 31.23
CA GLU A 558 22.41 6.41 30.75
C GLU A 558 21.36 7.35 30.11
N ILE A 559 20.42 6.81 29.31
CA ILE A 559 19.39 7.63 28.68
C ILE A 559 18.41 8.19 29.71
N GLU A 560 18.07 7.41 30.73
CA GLU A 560 17.16 7.78 31.82
C GLU A 560 17.62 9.00 32.66
N LYS A 561 18.91 9.32 32.59
CA LYS A 561 19.44 10.52 33.26
C LYS A 561 18.98 11.83 32.60
N TYR A 562 18.54 11.77 31.35
CA TYR A 562 18.23 12.96 30.55
C TYR A 562 16.85 12.90 29.89
N ALA A 563 16.31 11.71 29.66
CA ALA A 563 14.98 11.53 29.10
C ALA A 563 13.89 11.65 30.17
N ASP A 564 12.76 12.26 29.84
CA ASP A 564 11.58 12.34 30.70
C ASP A 564 10.82 11.01 30.72
N ARG A 565 10.92 10.24 29.64
CA ARG A 565 10.46 8.86 29.51
C ARG A 565 11.44 8.08 28.63
N SER A 566 11.52 6.78 28.84
CA SER A 566 12.39 5.90 28.05
C SER A 566 11.67 4.63 27.60
N LEU A 567 11.96 4.17 26.38
CA LEU A 567 11.50 2.92 25.82
C LEU A 567 12.74 2.07 25.52
N ILE A 568 12.83 0.93 26.18
CA ILE A 568 13.97 0.05 26.10
C ILE A 568 13.66 -1.13 25.18
N VAL A 569 14.53 -1.40 24.21
CA VAL A 569 14.40 -2.52 23.28
C VAL A 569 15.53 -3.53 23.46
N PRO A 570 15.30 -4.83 23.14
CA PRO A 570 16.37 -5.83 23.16
C PRO A 570 17.53 -5.45 22.25
N LYS A 571 18.74 -5.85 22.63
CA LYS A 571 19.91 -5.74 21.77
C LYS A 571 19.95 -6.90 20.77
N THR A 572 20.29 -6.59 19.51
CA THR A 572 20.52 -7.56 18.44
C THR A 572 21.77 -7.19 17.63
N HIS A 573 22.03 -7.90 16.51
CA HIS A 573 23.11 -7.50 15.62
C HIS A 573 22.91 -6.04 15.14
N PRO A 574 23.95 -5.17 15.14
CA PRO A 574 23.76 -3.72 14.88
C PRO A 574 23.05 -3.37 13.58
N LEU A 575 23.19 -4.17 12.52
CA LEU A 575 22.47 -3.96 11.26
C LEU A 575 20.98 -4.34 11.33
N LEU A 576 20.58 -5.17 12.29
CA LEU A 576 19.20 -5.64 12.47
C LEU A 576 18.43 -4.80 13.50
N GLN A 577 19.11 -3.97 14.28
CA GLN A 577 18.53 -3.17 15.37
C GLN A 577 17.32 -2.31 14.93
N PRO A 578 17.27 -1.74 13.70
CA PRO A 578 16.10 -0.97 13.24
C PRO A 578 14.77 -1.73 13.32
N SER A 579 14.78 -3.05 13.09
CA SER A 579 13.56 -3.88 13.18
C SER A 579 13.00 -3.99 14.60
N LEU A 580 13.81 -3.80 15.63
CA LEU A 580 13.37 -3.74 17.03
C LEU A 580 13.01 -2.31 17.42
N THR A 581 13.79 -1.34 16.97
CA THR A 581 13.61 0.08 17.34
C THR A 581 12.32 0.67 16.78
N VAL A 582 11.85 0.21 15.61
CA VAL A 582 10.61 0.71 14.99
C VAL A 582 9.33 0.28 15.73
N ILE A 583 9.35 -0.88 16.41
CA ILE A 583 8.17 -1.45 17.07
C ILE A 583 7.55 -0.52 18.12
N PRO A 584 8.32 -0.01 19.11
CA PRO A 584 7.77 0.92 20.09
C PRO A 584 7.32 2.25 19.46
N LEU A 585 7.90 2.68 18.33
CA LEU A 585 7.46 3.89 17.62
C LEU A 585 6.09 3.71 16.95
N GLN A 586 5.85 2.54 16.37
CA GLN A 586 4.54 2.20 15.81
C GLN A 586 3.47 2.15 16.90
N ALA A 587 3.76 1.51 18.04
CA ALA A 587 2.86 1.45 19.18
C ALA A 587 2.64 2.84 19.82
N PHE A 588 3.69 3.65 19.94
CA PHE A 588 3.60 5.02 20.44
C PHE A 588 2.66 5.89 19.57
N ALA A 589 2.84 5.84 18.25
CA ALA A 589 1.95 6.56 17.33
C ALA A 589 0.50 6.07 17.45
N TYR A 590 0.28 4.76 17.59
CA TYR A 590 -1.03 4.16 17.78
C TYR A 590 -1.71 4.70 19.04
N TYR A 591 -1.03 4.70 20.20
CA TYR A 591 -1.59 5.19 21.46
C TYR A 591 -1.78 6.72 21.46
N ILE A 592 -0.88 7.50 20.87
CA ILE A 592 -1.09 8.95 20.65
C ILE A 592 -2.39 9.18 19.87
N ALA A 593 -2.61 8.42 18.80
CA ALA A 593 -3.80 8.56 17.98
C ALA A 593 -5.08 8.24 18.76
N LEU A 594 -5.06 7.19 19.59
CA LEU A 594 -6.18 6.85 20.48
C LEU A 594 -6.45 7.96 21.50
N ALA A 595 -5.42 8.47 22.20
CA ALA A 595 -5.54 9.55 23.17
C ALA A 595 -6.12 10.83 22.54
N ARG A 596 -5.87 11.05 21.23
CA ARG A 596 -6.41 12.16 20.44
C ARG A 596 -7.79 11.87 19.83
N GLY A 597 -8.36 10.68 20.01
CA GLY A 597 -9.64 10.27 19.44
C GLY A 597 -9.63 10.11 17.92
N CYS A 598 -8.45 9.80 17.33
CA CYS A 598 -8.30 9.61 15.89
C CYS A 598 -8.66 8.18 15.45
N ASP A 599 -9.13 8.02 14.22
CA ASP A 599 -9.33 6.70 13.59
C ASP A 599 -7.98 6.17 13.11
N VAL A 600 -7.47 5.13 13.77
CA VAL A 600 -6.15 4.56 13.49
C VAL A 600 -6.13 3.62 12.29
N ASP A 601 -7.27 3.04 11.92
CA ASP A 601 -7.36 2.12 10.79
C ASP A 601 -7.61 2.85 9.47
N MET A 602 -8.42 3.92 9.52
CA MET A 602 -8.81 4.74 8.38
C MET A 602 -8.61 6.24 8.66
N PRO A 603 -7.36 6.68 8.74
CA PRO A 603 -7.04 8.08 9.01
C PRO A 603 -7.50 8.98 7.86
N ARG A 604 -7.94 10.20 8.19
CA ARG A 604 -8.44 11.16 7.21
C ARG A 604 -7.40 11.46 6.11
N ASN A 605 -7.87 11.68 4.88
CA ASN A 605 -7.08 12.09 3.73
C ASN A 605 -5.97 11.10 3.31
N LEU A 606 -6.05 9.85 3.73
CA LEU A 606 -5.11 8.80 3.33
C LEU A 606 -5.82 7.56 2.79
N ALA A 607 -5.18 6.90 1.86
CA ALA A 607 -5.59 5.60 1.34
C ALA A 607 -4.44 4.59 1.47
N LYS A 608 -4.77 3.30 1.66
CA LYS A 608 -3.76 2.23 1.87
C LYS A 608 -2.76 2.11 0.72
N SER A 609 -3.15 2.40 -0.49
CA SER A 609 -2.27 2.37 -1.65
C SER A 609 -2.69 3.45 -2.66
N VAL A 610 -1.74 4.18 -3.20
CA VAL A 610 -1.94 5.24 -4.19
C VAL A 610 -1.68 4.66 -5.58
N THR A 611 -2.75 4.50 -6.38
CA THR A 611 -2.69 3.89 -7.72
C THR A 611 -2.95 4.88 -8.84
N VAL A 612 -2.96 6.15 -8.53
CA VAL A 612 -3.07 7.27 -9.47
C VAL A 612 -1.97 8.27 -9.15
N GLU A 613 -1.51 9.00 -10.15
CA GLU A 613 -0.57 10.10 -10.01
C GLU A 613 -1.30 11.42 -9.74
#